data_d438ea24c5cb3fff78abaa61988c95d2
#
_entry.id   d438ea24c5cb3fff78abaa61988c95d2
#
_cell.length_a   1.000
_cell.length_b   1.000
_cell.length_c   1.000
_cell.angle_alpha   90.00
_cell.angle_beta   90.00
_cell.angle_gamma   90.00
#
_symmetry.space_group_name_H-M   'P 1'
#
loop_
_entity.id
_entity.type
_entity.pdbx_description
1 polymer ?
#
loop_
_entity_poly.entity_id
_entity_poly.type
_entity_poly.pdbx_seq_one_letter_code
_entity_poly.pdbx_strand_id
1 'polypeptide(L)'
;GGQKVDGQLTVPQITRQLEAEGVERIAVVSENPDSYGSWTPLAPGTKIHHRDELMDVQEEFQTFKGVSVIVYDQTCAAEKRRRRKRGQFPDPDMRLFINDRVCEGCGDCSVQSNCLSVEPLATPFGEKRVINQSSCNKDFSCIKGFCPSFVEINGAALKKPKKADVDIDTLVETLPLPTLASLDRTWNTLVAGIGGMGVTTISAILAMAAHVDGKQASTLDMTGLAQKGGPVTSHVRFAAGNRSIEGPRVPAASLDLLIASDMVVAANADQLALAHRGHTMTVANTKVAPTAEFVLKQTLSFDEKQMDSALRKASGTYLPVNAADIAEKLLGDAIYANMLLVGMAFQSGALPVSDYAIETALELNGASVKNNIKAFRAGRVLAADPEKLLKALPSEAKQRVFTVDEKIAFNAQELTAYQDAAYAQRYLNLVGKVKEADEAHGPGTFRLTQTVSDMLFKLMAYKDEYEVARLYSDPAFKEKIAQRFEDPKKLKVHLAPPFLAHRKDPKTGRPQKIAFGPWIFSAFSFLAKFKGMRGKWYDPFGRTAERKTERALISQYEGDIAEILKRLPDGHYGLLVELARVPDLIRGFGPIKDDNIEKATEKRRVLLEQLDRSNDGGSDNKTGTKEFLEAAE
;
A
#
# COMPACT_ATOMS: atom_id res chain seq x y z
N GLY A 1 -11.12 17.93 -7.33
CA GLY A 1 -11.13 17.88 -5.99
C GLY A 1 -10.80 19.07 -5.16
N GLY A 2 -11.82 19.80 -4.67
CA GLY A 2 -11.63 20.86 -3.67
C GLY A 2 -11.22 22.22 -4.24
N GLN A 3 -11.11 22.36 -5.53
CA GLN A 3 -10.98 23.68 -6.15
C GLN A 3 -12.32 24.41 -6.07
N LYS A 4 -12.30 25.70 -5.72
CA LYS A 4 -13.48 26.55 -5.80
C LYS A 4 -13.78 26.83 -7.25
N VAL A 5 -15.01 26.57 -7.65
CA VAL A 5 -15.54 26.97 -8.95
C VAL A 5 -16.08 28.39 -8.81
N ASP A 6 -15.88 29.21 -9.82
CA ASP A 6 -16.45 30.55 -9.86
C ASP A 6 -17.95 30.42 -10.13
N GLY A 7 -18.77 30.89 -9.18
CA GLY A 7 -20.21 30.68 -9.16
C GLY A 7 -20.65 29.31 -8.56
N GLN A 8 -21.95 29.09 -8.53
CA GLN A 8 -22.55 27.81 -8.16
C GLN A 8 -22.97 27.04 -9.41
N LEU A 9 -22.39 25.86 -9.62
CA LEU A 9 -22.81 24.93 -10.65
C LEU A 9 -23.44 23.71 -9.97
N THR A 10 -24.76 23.57 -10.14
CA THR A 10 -25.54 22.48 -9.55
C THR A 10 -25.83 21.38 -10.60
N VAL A 11 -26.10 20.16 -10.15
CA VAL A 11 -26.48 19.06 -11.04
C VAL A 11 -27.70 19.39 -11.91
N PRO A 12 -28.78 20.03 -11.38
CA PRO A 12 -29.87 20.50 -12.24
C PRO A 12 -29.44 21.47 -13.34
N GLN A 13 -28.55 22.42 -13.03
CA GLN A 13 -28.02 23.34 -14.06
C GLN A 13 -27.22 22.62 -15.13
N ILE A 14 -26.37 21.66 -14.72
CA ILE A 14 -25.59 20.84 -15.65
C ILE A 14 -26.52 20.06 -16.58
N THR A 15 -27.52 19.35 -16.05
CA THR A 15 -28.44 18.55 -16.88
C THR A 15 -29.22 19.41 -17.87
N ARG A 16 -29.67 20.60 -17.45
CA ARG A 16 -30.37 21.53 -18.35
C ARG A 16 -29.49 22.17 -19.41
N GLN A 17 -28.22 22.44 -19.05
CA GLN A 17 -27.25 22.89 -20.04
C GLN A 17 -27.01 21.81 -21.10
N LEU A 18 -26.82 20.56 -20.68
CA LEU A 18 -26.65 19.43 -21.60
C LEU A 18 -27.86 19.24 -22.52
N GLU A 19 -29.07 19.37 -21.99
CA GLU A 19 -30.32 19.37 -22.78
C GLU A 19 -30.31 20.48 -23.85
N ALA A 20 -29.95 21.70 -23.45
CA ALA A 20 -29.88 22.86 -24.36
C ALA A 20 -28.81 22.69 -25.44
N GLU A 21 -27.74 21.95 -25.18
CA GLU A 21 -26.68 21.56 -26.10
C GLU A 21 -27.10 20.41 -27.05
N GLY A 22 -28.33 19.87 -26.89
CA GLY A 22 -28.87 18.80 -27.74
C GLY A 22 -28.46 17.38 -27.31
N VAL A 23 -28.03 17.16 -26.06
CA VAL A 23 -27.76 15.83 -25.55
C VAL A 23 -29.07 15.07 -25.37
N GLU A 24 -29.18 13.91 -26.04
CA GLU A 24 -30.43 13.14 -26.11
C GLU A 24 -30.65 12.22 -24.93
N ARG A 25 -29.56 11.75 -24.27
CA ARG A 25 -29.65 10.92 -23.09
C ARG A 25 -28.77 11.45 -21.97
N ILE A 26 -29.39 11.69 -20.82
CA ILE A 26 -28.72 12.16 -19.63
C ILE A 26 -29.07 11.25 -18.47
N ALA A 27 -28.08 10.79 -17.73
CA ALA A 27 -28.26 10.10 -16.44
C ALA A 27 -27.48 10.82 -15.35
N VAL A 28 -28.04 10.86 -14.15
CA VAL A 28 -27.33 11.25 -12.92
C VAL A 28 -27.00 9.98 -12.15
N VAL A 29 -25.72 9.77 -11.88
CA VAL A 29 -25.26 8.67 -11.03
C VAL A 29 -24.73 9.28 -9.74
N SER A 30 -25.36 8.97 -8.60
CA SER A 30 -25.08 9.59 -7.32
C SER A 30 -24.81 8.57 -6.21
N GLU A 31 -24.00 8.96 -5.24
CA GLU A 31 -23.82 8.23 -3.98
C GLU A 31 -25.11 8.28 -3.13
N ASN A 32 -25.91 9.33 -3.30
CA ASN A 32 -27.16 9.53 -2.57
C ASN A 32 -28.30 9.91 -3.53
N PRO A 33 -28.85 8.94 -4.29
CA PRO A 33 -29.94 9.20 -5.24
C PRO A 33 -31.18 9.79 -4.59
N ASP A 34 -31.45 9.49 -3.32
CA ASP A 34 -32.61 10.00 -2.58
C ASP A 34 -32.56 11.52 -2.34
N SER A 35 -31.40 12.16 -2.54
CA SER A 35 -31.28 13.63 -2.52
C SER A 35 -31.98 14.32 -3.69
N TYR A 36 -32.32 13.57 -4.73
CA TYR A 36 -33.01 14.03 -5.94
C TYR A 36 -34.47 13.59 -5.88
N GLY A 37 -35.31 14.42 -5.29
CA GLY A 37 -36.76 14.18 -5.27
C GLY A 37 -37.45 14.64 -6.55
N SER A 38 -38.76 14.38 -6.67
CA SER A 38 -39.60 14.83 -7.81
C SER A 38 -39.62 16.34 -8.00
N TRP A 39 -39.25 17.11 -6.96
CA TRP A 39 -39.12 18.57 -7.02
C TRP A 39 -37.77 19.06 -7.63
N THR A 40 -36.82 18.17 -7.84
CA THR A 40 -35.52 18.57 -8.36
C THR A 40 -35.64 18.90 -9.86
N PRO A 41 -35.32 20.13 -10.30
CA PRO A 41 -35.58 20.57 -11.66
C PRO A 41 -34.50 20.07 -12.64
N LEU A 42 -34.34 18.77 -12.78
CA LEU A 42 -33.46 18.14 -13.78
C LEU A 42 -33.99 18.34 -15.20
N ALA A 43 -33.15 18.10 -16.20
CA ALA A 43 -33.61 18.04 -17.59
C ALA A 43 -34.64 16.90 -17.76
N PRO A 44 -35.66 17.09 -18.63
CA PRO A 44 -36.66 16.06 -18.89
C PRO A 44 -36.03 14.71 -19.31
N GLY A 45 -36.58 13.62 -18.80
CA GLY A 45 -36.08 12.27 -19.14
C GLY A 45 -34.78 11.85 -18.45
N THR A 46 -34.17 12.71 -17.63
CA THR A 46 -32.97 12.35 -16.84
C THR A 46 -33.31 11.26 -15.83
N LYS A 47 -32.62 10.13 -15.91
CA LYS A 47 -32.71 9.04 -14.94
C LYS A 47 -31.69 9.22 -13.81
N ILE A 48 -32.05 8.80 -12.61
CA ILE A 48 -31.19 8.86 -11.43
C ILE A 48 -30.85 7.44 -11.00
N HIS A 49 -29.55 7.18 -10.79
CA HIS A 49 -29.03 5.87 -10.44
C HIS A 49 -28.12 5.96 -9.22
N HIS A 50 -28.04 4.85 -8.47
CA HIS A 50 -27.03 4.72 -7.43
C HIS A 50 -25.65 4.48 -8.05
N ARG A 51 -24.58 4.95 -7.40
CA ARG A 51 -23.20 4.81 -7.90
C ARG A 51 -22.79 3.36 -8.20
N ASP A 52 -23.37 2.39 -7.52
CA ASP A 52 -23.09 0.96 -7.75
C ASP A 52 -23.71 0.44 -9.08
N GLU A 53 -24.53 1.26 -9.75
CA GLU A 53 -25.12 0.98 -11.07
C GLU A 53 -24.35 1.66 -12.22
N LEU A 54 -23.23 2.34 -11.92
CA LEU A 54 -22.49 3.08 -12.94
C LEU A 54 -22.11 2.22 -14.15
N MET A 55 -21.69 0.98 -13.94
CA MET A 55 -21.34 0.09 -15.05
C MET A 55 -22.57 -0.25 -15.90
N ASP A 56 -23.69 -0.58 -15.27
CA ASP A 56 -24.94 -0.90 -15.99
C ASP A 56 -25.38 0.29 -16.86
N VAL A 57 -25.26 1.53 -16.35
CA VAL A 57 -25.58 2.77 -17.09
C VAL A 57 -24.59 2.99 -18.24
N GLN A 58 -23.30 2.72 -18.03
CA GLN A 58 -22.30 2.85 -19.09
C GLN A 58 -22.56 1.84 -20.22
N GLU A 59 -22.87 0.59 -19.90
CA GLU A 59 -23.20 -0.45 -20.87
C GLU A 59 -24.49 -0.10 -21.63
N GLU A 60 -25.55 0.40 -20.97
CA GLU A 60 -26.76 0.90 -21.61
C GLU A 60 -26.43 2.05 -22.59
N PHE A 61 -25.63 3.01 -22.14
CA PHE A 61 -25.32 4.20 -22.93
C PHE A 61 -24.40 3.90 -24.13
N GLN A 62 -23.55 2.90 -24.02
CA GLN A 62 -22.67 2.45 -25.10
C GLN A 62 -23.45 1.93 -26.32
N THR A 63 -24.67 1.39 -26.11
CA THR A 63 -25.52 0.89 -27.20
C THR A 63 -26.33 1.98 -27.88
N PHE A 64 -26.37 3.18 -27.28
CA PHE A 64 -27.16 4.30 -27.81
C PHE A 64 -26.44 5.00 -29.00
N LYS A 65 -27.17 5.19 -30.09
CA LYS A 65 -26.69 5.94 -31.25
C LYS A 65 -27.04 7.42 -31.08
N GLY A 66 -26.10 8.21 -30.62
CA GLY A 66 -26.28 9.63 -30.35
C GLY A 66 -25.36 10.08 -29.22
N VAL A 67 -25.54 11.32 -28.77
CA VAL A 67 -24.76 11.84 -27.62
C VAL A 67 -25.48 11.51 -26.33
N SER A 68 -24.77 10.81 -25.46
CA SER A 68 -25.23 10.48 -24.10
C SER A 68 -24.23 10.96 -23.06
N VAL A 69 -24.72 11.45 -21.92
CA VAL A 69 -23.89 12.00 -20.85
C VAL A 69 -24.30 11.45 -19.50
N ILE A 70 -23.31 10.99 -18.73
CA ILE A 70 -23.46 10.61 -17.33
C ILE A 70 -22.93 11.75 -16.45
N VAL A 71 -23.80 12.35 -15.66
CA VAL A 71 -23.41 13.31 -14.62
C VAL A 71 -23.16 12.54 -13.34
N TYR A 72 -21.89 12.38 -12.98
CA TYR A 72 -21.50 11.64 -11.78
C TYR A 72 -21.39 12.57 -10.58
N ASP A 73 -22.40 12.51 -9.70
CA ASP A 73 -22.49 13.34 -8.50
C ASP A 73 -21.98 12.61 -7.27
N GLN A 74 -20.70 12.81 -7.00
CA GLN A 74 -20.06 12.33 -5.79
C GLN A 74 -18.92 13.26 -5.37
N THR A 75 -18.90 13.65 -4.09
CA THR A 75 -17.74 14.36 -3.56
C THR A 75 -16.50 13.46 -3.62
N CYS A 76 -15.40 13.96 -4.19
CA CYS A 76 -14.12 13.25 -4.23
C CYS A 76 -13.76 12.72 -2.83
N ALA A 77 -13.35 11.44 -2.74
CA ALA A 77 -13.02 10.79 -1.47
C ALA A 77 -11.92 11.53 -0.68
N ALA A 78 -10.91 12.08 -1.38
CA ALA A 78 -9.86 12.88 -0.75
C ALA A 78 -10.42 14.21 -0.20
N GLU A 79 -11.39 14.84 -0.88
CA GLU A 79 -12.04 16.05 -0.41
C GLU A 79 -12.97 15.77 0.77
N LYS A 80 -13.75 14.68 0.74
CA LYS A 80 -14.52 14.22 1.91
C LYS A 80 -13.64 14.12 3.15
N ARG A 81 -12.47 13.47 3.03
CA ARG A 81 -11.53 13.34 4.15
C ARG A 81 -11.03 14.70 4.65
N ARG A 82 -10.66 15.62 3.76
CA ARG A 82 -10.23 16.98 4.13
C ARG A 82 -11.33 17.74 4.87
N ARG A 83 -12.57 17.70 4.35
CA ARG A 83 -13.74 18.35 4.97
C ARG A 83 -14.09 17.71 6.31
N ARG A 84 -14.01 16.38 6.44
CA ARG A 84 -14.20 15.68 7.73
C ARG A 84 -13.18 16.10 8.78
N LYS A 85 -11.90 16.18 8.42
CA LYS A 85 -10.84 16.69 9.33
C LYS A 85 -11.11 18.12 9.82
N ARG A 86 -11.87 18.92 9.05
CA ARG A 86 -12.26 20.30 9.37
C ARG A 86 -13.67 20.43 9.98
N GLY A 87 -14.35 19.33 10.25
CA GLY A 87 -15.74 19.34 10.74
C GLY A 87 -16.78 19.84 9.72
N GLN A 88 -16.43 19.88 8.42
CA GLN A 88 -17.26 20.45 7.35
C GLN A 88 -17.97 19.36 6.51
N PHE A 89 -17.91 18.11 6.92
CA PHE A 89 -18.57 16.98 6.27
C PHE A 89 -18.90 15.91 7.31
N PRO A 90 -20.04 15.20 7.19
CA PRO A 90 -20.40 14.13 8.12
C PRO A 90 -19.28 13.08 8.23
N ASP A 91 -18.84 12.80 9.45
CA ASP A 91 -17.81 11.82 9.73
C ASP A 91 -18.43 10.56 10.34
N PRO A 92 -18.50 9.44 9.59
CA PRO A 92 -19.09 8.21 10.11
C PRO A 92 -18.36 7.74 11.39
N ASP A 93 -19.15 7.36 12.40
CA ASP A 93 -18.65 6.77 13.65
C ASP A 93 -18.30 5.29 13.48
N MET A 94 -17.71 4.96 12.34
CA MET A 94 -17.29 3.62 11.95
C MET A 94 -15.88 3.67 11.39
N ARG A 95 -15.10 2.63 11.71
CA ARG A 95 -13.80 2.37 11.12
C ARG A 95 -13.68 0.91 10.76
N LEU A 96 -12.83 0.61 9.79
CA LEU A 96 -12.52 -0.76 9.41
C LEU A 96 -11.10 -1.11 9.85
N PHE A 97 -10.95 -2.34 10.28
CA PHE A 97 -9.68 -2.95 10.64
C PHE A 97 -9.54 -4.29 9.92
N ILE A 98 -8.35 -4.65 9.50
CA ILE A 98 -8.05 -5.96 8.92
C ILE A 98 -7.28 -6.78 9.97
N ASN A 99 -7.81 -7.96 10.32
CA ASN A 99 -7.06 -8.93 11.08
C ASN A 99 -6.01 -9.57 10.15
N ASP A 100 -4.75 -9.17 10.32
CA ASP A 100 -3.63 -9.60 9.48
C ASP A 100 -3.37 -11.11 9.55
N ARG A 101 -3.70 -11.76 10.67
CA ARG A 101 -3.59 -13.21 10.83
C ARG A 101 -4.61 -13.97 9.97
N VAL A 102 -5.81 -13.42 9.78
CA VAL A 102 -6.87 -13.97 8.92
C VAL A 102 -6.66 -13.59 7.47
N CYS A 103 -6.09 -12.43 7.18
CA CYS A 103 -5.83 -11.94 5.83
C CYS A 103 -4.93 -12.88 5.04
N GLU A 104 -5.33 -13.25 3.82
CA GLU A 104 -4.54 -14.06 2.89
C GLU A 104 -3.66 -13.22 1.93
N GLY A 105 -3.74 -11.90 1.98
CA GLY A 105 -2.94 -11.01 1.13
C GLY A 105 -3.34 -11.03 -0.35
N CYS A 106 -4.56 -11.47 -0.68
CA CYS A 106 -5.02 -11.63 -2.07
C CYS A 106 -5.26 -10.32 -2.83
N GLY A 107 -5.38 -9.19 -2.14
CA GLY A 107 -5.60 -7.89 -2.78
C GLY A 107 -7.03 -7.59 -3.25
N ASP A 108 -7.98 -8.51 -3.18
CA ASP A 108 -9.36 -8.30 -3.65
C ASP A 108 -10.02 -7.06 -3.02
N CYS A 109 -9.73 -6.76 -1.75
CA CYS A 109 -10.19 -5.53 -1.08
C CYS A 109 -9.67 -4.25 -1.76
N SER A 110 -8.47 -4.26 -2.31
CA SER A 110 -7.90 -3.14 -3.07
C SER A 110 -8.60 -2.99 -4.42
N VAL A 111 -8.84 -4.11 -5.13
CA VAL A 111 -9.57 -4.14 -6.41
C VAL A 111 -10.99 -3.60 -6.24
N GLN A 112 -11.72 -4.03 -5.20
CA GLN A 112 -13.10 -3.59 -4.94
C GLN A 112 -13.19 -2.10 -4.55
N SER A 113 -12.16 -1.53 -3.96
CA SER A 113 -12.21 -0.16 -3.44
C SER A 113 -11.40 0.86 -4.22
N ASN A 114 -10.44 0.42 -5.03
CA ASN A 114 -9.42 1.29 -5.63
C ASN A 114 -8.79 2.25 -4.61
N CYS A 115 -8.58 1.76 -3.37
CA CYS A 115 -8.20 2.60 -2.23
C CYS A 115 -6.73 2.43 -1.86
N LEU A 116 -5.96 3.51 -1.99
CA LEU A 116 -4.55 3.55 -1.60
C LEU A 116 -4.31 3.46 -0.08
N SER A 117 -5.36 3.51 0.74
CA SER A 117 -5.22 3.35 2.20
C SER A 117 -5.23 1.88 2.63
N VAL A 118 -5.47 0.95 1.69
CA VAL A 118 -5.25 -0.48 1.90
C VAL A 118 -3.82 -0.79 1.48
N GLU A 119 -2.94 -0.84 2.45
CA GLU A 119 -1.49 -0.96 2.26
C GLU A 119 -1.01 -2.41 2.46
N PRO A 120 0.11 -2.79 1.83
CA PRO A 120 0.78 -4.04 2.15
C PRO A 120 1.35 -3.99 3.57
N LEU A 121 1.35 -5.14 4.24
CA LEU A 121 1.94 -5.32 5.55
C LEU A 121 2.81 -6.58 5.54
N ALA A 122 4.11 -6.42 5.63
CA ALA A 122 5.02 -7.55 5.81
C ALA A 122 4.82 -8.16 7.21
N THR A 123 4.65 -9.48 7.25
CA THR A 123 4.46 -10.22 8.50
C THR A 123 5.28 -11.51 8.48
N PRO A 124 5.48 -12.18 9.63
CA PRO A 124 6.07 -13.51 9.66
C PRO A 124 5.34 -14.56 8.80
N PHE A 125 4.10 -14.29 8.41
CA PHE A 125 3.26 -15.17 7.57
C PHE A 125 3.14 -14.69 6.12
N GLY A 126 4.12 -13.93 5.64
CA GLY A 126 4.13 -13.29 4.33
C GLY A 126 3.40 -11.95 4.31
N GLU A 127 3.22 -11.42 3.12
CA GLU A 127 2.55 -10.12 2.92
C GLU A 127 1.05 -10.21 3.16
N LYS A 128 0.55 -9.30 3.97
CA LYS A 128 -0.86 -9.12 4.32
C LYS A 128 -1.34 -7.73 3.91
N ARG A 129 -2.57 -7.37 4.25
CA ARG A 129 -3.11 -6.02 4.04
C ARG A 129 -3.45 -5.37 5.37
N VAL A 130 -3.26 -4.06 5.43
CA VAL A 130 -3.60 -3.21 6.56
C VAL A 130 -4.31 -1.95 6.07
N ILE A 131 -5.21 -1.39 6.88
CA ILE A 131 -5.81 -0.09 6.58
C ILE A 131 -5.02 0.99 7.31
N ASN A 132 -4.40 1.88 6.53
CA ASN A 132 -3.81 3.10 7.05
C ASN A 132 -4.94 4.04 7.51
N GLN A 133 -5.14 4.12 8.82
CA GLN A 133 -6.23 4.88 9.42
C GLN A 133 -6.09 6.39 9.22
N SER A 134 -4.87 6.91 9.06
CA SER A 134 -4.61 8.33 8.86
C SER A 134 -4.96 8.78 7.43
N SER A 135 -4.82 7.89 6.43
CA SER A 135 -5.14 8.15 5.02
C SER A 135 -6.51 7.64 4.60
N CYS A 136 -7.22 6.86 5.44
CA CYS A 136 -8.52 6.27 5.14
C CYS A 136 -9.60 7.34 4.87
N ASN A 137 -10.30 7.20 3.76
CA ASN A 137 -11.39 8.11 3.35
C ASN A 137 -12.74 7.75 3.96
N LYS A 138 -12.85 6.64 4.72
CA LYS A 138 -14.11 6.12 5.26
C LYS A 138 -15.18 5.95 4.17
N ASP A 139 -14.80 5.45 3.00
CA ASP A 139 -15.71 5.08 1.92
C ASP A 139 -16.26 3.65 2.09
N PHE A 140 -15.52 2.82 2.81
CA PHE A 140 -15.87 1.45 3.19
C PHE A 140 -16.00 0.44 2.03
N SER A 141 -15.75 0.82 0.78
CA SER A 141 -15.83 -0.08 -0.37
C SER A 141 -14.89 -1.29 -0.26
N CYS A 142 -13.79 -1.17 0.49
CA CYS A 142 -12.85 -2.27 0.71
C CYS A 142 -13.48 -3.48 1.43
N ILE A 143 -14.56 -3.29 2.19
CA ILE A 143 -15.30 -4.39 2.84
C ILE A 143 -16.03 -5.28 1.83
N LYS A 144 -16.24 -4.81 0.57
CA LYS A 144 -16.82 -5.61 -0.52
C LYS A 144 -15.86 -6.74 -0.96
N GLY A 145 -14.56 -6.67 -0.62
CA GLY A 145 -13.61 -7.77 -0.81
C GLY A 145 -14.08 -9.06 -0.12
N PHE A 146 -13.95 -10.19 -0.82
CA PHE A 146 -14.48 -11.47 -0.35
C PHE A 146 -13.50 -12.16 0.61
N CYS A 147 -13.49 -11.72 1.87
CA CYS A 147 -12.72 -12.40 2.92
C CYS A 147 -13.32 -12.12 4.31
N PRO A 148 -13.04 -12.98 5.31
CA PRO A 148 -13.50 -12.83 6.69
C PRO A 148 -12.57 -11.96 7.56
N SER A 149 -11.57 -11.28 7.01
CA SER A 149 -10.56 -10.56 7.80
C SER A 149 -11.00 -9.16 8.25
N PHE A 150 -12.11 -8.64 7.72
CA PHE A 150 -12.59 -7.30 8.03
C PHE A 150 -13.35 -7.24 9.34
N VAL A 151 -12.96 -6.28 10.17
CA VAL A 151 -13.61 -5.93 11.43
C VAL A 151 -14.11 -4.51 11.35
N GLU A 152 -15.40 -4.33 11.57
CA GLU A 152 -16.06 -3.03 11.74
C GLU A 152 -15.98 -2.62 13.20
N ILE A 153 -15.47 -1.41 13.44
CA ILE A 153 -15.30 -0.83 14.77
C ILE A 153 -16.16 0.43 14.87
N ASN A 154 -17.16 0.40 15.71
CA ASN A 154 -18.08 1.52 15.91
C ASN A 154 -17.79 2.22 17.24
N GLY A 155 -17.92 3.55 17.26
CA GLY A 155 -17.78 4.38 18.44
C GLY A 155 -16.37 4.52 18.97
N ALA A 156 -15.34 4.28 18.13
CA ALA A 156 -13.96 4.36 18.55
C ALA A 156 -13.18 5.52 17.91
N ALA A 157 -12.56 6.35 18.72
CA ALA A 157 -11.54 7.29 18.27
C ALA A 157 -10.22 6.55 18.01
N LEU A 158 -9.41 7.09 17.11
CA LEU A 158 -8.03 6.62 16.99
C LEU A 158 -7.23 7.08 18.19
N LYS A 159 -6.50 6.17 18.80
CA LYS A 159 -5.49 6.57 19.78
C LYS A 159 -4.48 7.48 19.09
N LYS A 160 -4.29 8.64 19.67
CA LYS A 160 -3.20 9.51 19.24
C LYS A 160 -1.90 8.79 19.57
N PRO A 161 -0.99 8.60 18.59
CA PRO A 161 0.32 8.05 18.90
C PRO A 161 0.93 8.88 20.03
N LYS A 162 1.54 8.22 21.01
CA LYS A 162 2.33 8.94 22.03
C LYS A 162 3.44 9.64 21.27
N LYS A 163 3.30 10.96 21.13
CA LYS A 163 4.36 11.77 20.53
C LYS A 163 5.60 11.64 21.40
N ALA A 164 6.75 11.52 20.76
CA ALA A 164 7.99 11.62 21.47
C ALA A 164 8.11 13.01 22.08
N ASP A 165 8.36 13.07 23.36
CA ASP A 165 8.65 14.32 24.05
C ASP A 165 10.13 14.65 23.84
N VAL A 166 10.44 15.19 22.66
CA VAL A 166 11.78 15.59 22.26
C VAL A 166 11.81 17.10 22.13
N ASP A 167 12.68 17.72 22.87
CA ASP A 167 12.95 19.15 22.77
C ASP A 167 13.86 19.42 21.55
N ILE A 168 13.21 19.55 20.39
CA ILE A 168 13.89 19.81 19.12
C ILE A 168 14.55 21.18 19.11
N ASP A 169 13.97 22.15 19.80
CA ASP A 169 14.45 23.53 19.79
C ASP A 169 15.83 23.60 20.45
N THR A 170 16.00 23.03 21.64
CA THR A 170 17.32 22.91 22.31
C THR A 170 18.34 22.13 21.45
N LEU A 171 17.90 21.07 20.75
CA LEU A 171 18.81 20.30 19.90
C LEU A 171 19.32 21.12 18.71
N VAL A 172 18.46 21.92 18.08
CA VAL A 172 18.82 22.76 16.93
C VAL A 172 19.77 23.91 17.31
N GLU A 173 19.59 24.51 18.49
CA GLU A 173 20.45 25.59 18.96
C GLU A 173 21.93 25.21 19.04
N THR A 174 22.21 23.92 19.24
CA THR A 174 23.58 23.39 19.31
C THR A 174 24.21 23.11 17.94
N LEU A 175 23.45 23.23 16.85
CA LEU A 175 23.94 22.91 15.51
C LEU A 175 24.65 24.10 14.86
N PRO A 176 25.74 23.84 14.15
CA PRO A 176 26.36 24.90 13.30
C PRO A 176 25.41 25.23 12.15
N LEU A 177 25.33 26.47 11.76
CA LEU A 177 24.68 26.86 10.52
C LEU A 177 25.46 26.30 9.32
N PRO A 178 24.77 25.71 8.32
CA PRO A 178 25.44 25.21 7.14
C PRO A 178 25.91 26.35 6.24
N THR A 179 26.95 26.11 5.46
CA THR A 179 27.28 26.98 4.34
C THR A 179 26.20 26.84 3.28
N LEU A 180 25.51 27.92 2.94
CA LEU A 180 24.43 27.89 1.94
C LEU A 180 25.01 27.62 0.54
N ALA A 181 24.20 27.00 -0.32
CA ALA A 181 24.55 26.78 -1.71
C ALA A 181 24.79 28.10 -2.44
N SER A 182 25.87 28.17 -3.24
CA SER A 182 26.22 29.40 -4.00
C SER A 182 25.24 29.64 -5.15
N LEU A 183 24.95 30.91 -5.41
CA LEU A 183 24.17 31.38 -6.55
C LEU A 183 25.02 32.02 -7.65
N ASP A 184 26.28 31.61 -7.79
CA ASP A 184 27.15 32.02 -8.91
C ASP A 184 26.58 31.57 -10.26
N ARG A 185 25.72 30.52 -10.23
CA ARG A 185 24.85 30.06 -11.31
C ARG A 185 23.45 29.80 -10.78
N THR A 186 22.52 29.56 -11.68
CA THR A 186 21.17 29.09 -11.29
C THR A 186 21.28 27.77 -10.56
N TRP A 187 20.73 27.70 -9.35
CA TRP A 187 20.62 26.49 -8.54
C TRP A 187 19.32 25.76 -8.85
N ASN A 188 19.40 24.49 -9.20
CA ASN A 188 18.29 23.70 -9.69
C ASN A 188 17.86 22.65 -8.67
N THR A 189 16.64 22.74 -8.19
CA THR A 189 16.04 21.80 -7.25
C THR A 189 14.84 21.10 -7.91
N LEU A 190 14.72 19.80 -7.73
CA LEU A 190 13.55 19.02 -8.08
C LEU A 190 12.93 18.45 -6.81
N VAL A 191 11.64 18.65 -6.62
CA VAL A 191 10.84 17.97 -5.60
C VAL A 191 9.97 16.94 -6.31
N ALA A 192 10.10 15.67 -5.95
CA ALA A 192 9.36 14.57 -6.58
C ALA A 192 8.60 13.75 -5.54
N GLY A 193 7.35 13.40 -5.84
CA GLY A 193 6.53 12.59 -4.94
C GLY A 193 5.17 12.28 -5.50
N ILE A 194 4.37 11.55 -4.74
CA ILE A 194 3.00 11.18 -5.10
C ILE A 194 2.03 12.31 -4.75
N GLY A 195 1.01 12.49 -5.57
CA GLY A 195 -0.04 13.49 -5.36
C GLY A 195 -0.71 13.37 -3.99
N GLY A 196 -0.79 14.49 -3.28
CA GLY A 196 -1.29 14.56 -1.91
C GLY A 196 -0.23 14.52 -0.82
N MET A 197 1.04 14.32 -1.15
CA MET A 197 2.17 14.35 -0.20
C MET A 197 2.77 15.76 -0.02
N GLY A 198 2.18 16.81 -0.62
CA GLY A 198 2.58 18.19 -0.42
C GLY A 198 3.80 18.66 -1.22
N VAL A 199 4.12 18.02 -2.35
CA VAL A 199 5.22 18.40 -3.26
C VAL A 199 5.13 19.87 -3.65
N THR A 200 3.97 20.35 -4.10
CA THR A 200 3.72 21.75 -4.46
C THR A 200 3.79 22.71 -3.26
N THR A 201 3.54 22.21 -2.05
CA THR A 201 3.72 23.02 -0.83
C THR A 201 5.19 23.28 -0.55
N ILE A 202 6.05 22.26 -0.74
CA ILE A 202 7.50 22.43 -0.61
C ILE A 202 7.99 23.50 -1.58
N SER A 203 7.60 23.41 -2.87
CA SER A 203 8.04 24.38 -3.89
C SER A 203 7.60 25.81 -3.57
N ALA A 204 6.35 25.98 -3.11
CA ALA A 204 5.81 27.28 -2.72
C ALA A 204 6.57 27.88 -1.51
N ILE A 205 6.87 27.06 -0.50
CA ILE A 205 7.64 27.49 0.68
C ILE A 205 9.06 27.88 0.29
N LEU A 206 9.74 27.08 -0.55
CA LEU A 206 11.09 27.37 -1.00
C LEU A 206 11.17 28.65 -1.87
N ALA A 207 10.18 28.85 -2.75
CA ALA A 207 10.09 30.07 -3.53
C ALA A 207 9.82 31.31 -2.67
N MET A 208 8.93 31.20 -1.68
CA MET A 208 8.67 32.28 -0.73
C MET A 208 9.91 32.58 0.14
N ALA A 209 10.63 31.55 0.58
CA ALA A 209 11.88 31.73 1.31
C ALA A 209 12.94 32.47 0.48
N ALA A 210 13.04 32.15 -0.82
CA ALA A 210 13.93 32.91 -1.71
C ALA A 210 13.52 34.38 -1.81
N HIS A 211 12.21 34.66 -1.89
CA HIS A 211 11.71 36.04 -1.90
C HIS A 211 12.03 36.78 -0.59
N VAL A 212 11.87 36.14 0.57
CA VAL A 212 12.23 36.71 1.88
C VAL A 212 13.71 37.04 1.95
N ASP A 213 14.59 36.22 1.39
CA ASP A 213 16.03 36.43 1.30
C ASP A 213 16.46 37.42 0.17
N GLY A 214 15.52 38.05 -0.55
CA GLY A 214 15.81 38.94 -1.67
C GLY A 214 16.42 38.25 -2.90
N LYS A 215 16.17 36.94 -3.07
CA LYS A 215 16.64 36.10 -4.19
C LYS A 215 15.54 35.88 -5.20
N GLN A 216 15.90 35.50 -6.43
CA GLN A 216 14.95 35.11 -7.46
C GLN A 216 14.62 33.62 -7.35
N ALA A 217 13.36 33.26 -7.53
CA ALA A 217 12.93 31.88 -7.66
C ALA A 217 11.90 31.73 -8.79
N SER A 218 11.98 30.61 -9.50
CA SER A 218 10.98 30.20 -10.50
C SER A 218 10.52 28.78 -10.16
N THR A 219 9.21 28.55 -10.19
CA THR A 219 8.60 27.24 -9.91
C THR A 219 7.80 26.75 -11.11
N LEU A 220 7.88 25.43 -11.35
CA LEU A 220 7.04 24.74 -12.31
C LEU A 220 6.53 23.45 -11.68
N ASP A 221 5.24 23.43 -11.38
CA ASP A 221 4.57 22.25 -10.85
C ASP A 221 3.99 21.43 -11.99
N MET A 222 4.41 20.18 -12.11
CA MET A 222 3.89 19.21 -13.05
C MET A 222 3.03 18.21 -12.28
N THR A 223 1.72 18.32 -12.47
CA THR A 223 0.72 17.48 -11.81
C THR A 223 -0.07 16.70 -12.84
N GLY A 224 -0.35 15.44 -12.57
CA GLY A 224 -1.32 14.67 -13.34
C GLY A 224 -2.76 15.09 -13.01
N LEU A 225 -3.72 14.68 -13.85
CA LEU A 225 -5.15 14.90 -13.60
C LEU A 225 -5.64 14.12 -12.35
N ALA A 226 -4.99 13.00 -12.02
CA ALA A 226 -5.29 12.21 -10.83
C ALA A 226 -4.79 12.92 -9.57
N GLN A 227 -5.70 13.36 -8.71
CA GLN A 227 -5.37 14.10 -7.48
C GLN A 227 -4.81 13.23 -6.35
N LYS A 228 -4.86 11.92 -6.45
CA LYS A 228 -4.32 10.99 -5.46
C LYS A 228 -3.63 9.83 -6.17
N GLY A 229 -2.37 9.58 -5.77
CA GLY A 229 -1.59 8.45 -6.27
C GLY A 229 -0.93 8.66 -7.65
N GLY A 230 -1.11 9.83 -8.31
CA GLY A 230 -0.38 10.19 -9.51
C GLY A 230 0.98 10.84 -9.20
N PRO A 231 1.96 10.78 -10.12
CA PRO A 231 3.24 11.44 -9.94
C PRO A 231 3.06 12.97 -9.96
N VAL A 232 3.77 13.64 -9.06
CA VAL A 232 3.87 15.10 -8.99
C VAL A 232 5.34 15.46 -8.89
N THR A 233 5.77 16.39 -9.73
CA THR A 233 7.11 16.97 -9.67
C THR A 233 7.03 18.48 -9.66
N SER A 234 7.90 19.12 -8.88
CA SER A 234 8.05 20.57 -8.85
C SER A 234 9.51 20.92 -9.14
N HIS A 235 9.73 21.65 -10.22
CA HIS A 235 11.02 22.26 -10.52
C HIS A 235 11.11 23.59 -9.79
N VAL A 236 12.12 23.79 -8.96
CA VAL A 236 12.38 25.05 -8.26
C VAL A 236 13.79 25.52 -8.64
N ARG A 237 13.87 26.67 -9.27
CA ARG A 237 15.14 27.25 -9.72
C ARG A 237 15.40 28.53 -8.98
N PHE A 238 16.62 28.68 -8.47
CA PHE A 238 17.03 29.85 -7.71
C PHE A 238 18.13 30.61 -8.43
N ALA A 239 18.11 31.93 -8.30
CA ALA A 239 19.20 32.80 -8.77
C ALA A 239 19.42 33.95 -7.80
N ALA A 240 20.58 34.60 -7.90
CA ALA A 240 20.86 35.84 -7.18
C ALA A 240 19.84 36.93 -7.59
N GLY A 241 19.53 37.85 -6.69
CA GLY A 241 18.46 38.84 -6.89
C GLY A 241 18.60 39.72 -8.14
N ASN A 242 19.83 39.85 -8.68
CA ASN A 242 20.13 40.61 -9.88
C ASN A 242 20.19 39.76 -11.17
N ARG A 243 19.87 38.47 -11.13
CA ARG A 243 19.88 37.55 -12.28
C ARG A 243 18.47 37.09 -12.65
N SER A 244 18.18 37.05 -13.94
CA SER A 244 16.96 36.43 -14.45
C SER A 244 17.11 34.90 -14.54
N ILE A 245 16.01 34.19 -14.33
CA ILE A 245 15.92 32.72 -14.53
C ILE A 245 15.33 32.47 -15.89
N GLU A 246 16.12 31.91 -16.80
CA GLU A 246 15.68 31.55 -18.14
C GLU A 246 14.97 30.19 -18.10
N GLY A 247 13.66 30.22 -18.27
CA GLY A 247 12.79 29.06 -18.28
C GLY A 247 12.59 28.40 -16.89
N PRO A 248 11.42 27.87 -16.62
CA PRO A 248 11.10 27.30 -15.30
C PRO A 248 11.54 25.83 -15.15
N ARG A 249 11.84 25.12 -16.25
CA ARG A 249 12.17 23.70 -16.24
C ARG A 249 13.66 23.49 -15.99
N VAL A 250 14.00 22.57 -15.09
CA VAL A 250 15.37 22.11 -14.86
C VAL A 250 15.85 21.34 -16.10
N PRO A 251 17.00 21.70 -16.69
CA PRO A 251 17.56 20.99 -17.83
C PRO A 251 18.07 19.59 -17.44
N ALA A 252 18.26 18.72 -18.44
CA ALA A 252 18.86 17.41 -18.23
C ALA A 252 20.27 17.51 -17.65
N ALA A 253 20.64 16.58 -16.78
CA ALA A 253 21.94 16.48 -16.13
C ALA A 253 22.43 17.77 -15.45
N SER A 254 21.49 18.62 -14.95
CA SER A 254 21.84 19.90 -14.32
C SER A 254 21.21 20.08 -12.93
N LEU A 255 20.66 19.02 -12.36
CA LEU A 255 20.02 19.04 -11.06
C LEU A 255 21.07 19.13 -9.93
N ASP A 256 20.90 20.08 -9.03
CA ASP A 256 21.75 20.26 -7.84
C ASP A 256 21.18 19.50 -6.63
N LEU A 257 19.86 19.60 -6.42
CA LEU A 257 19.17 18.98 -5.30
C LEU A 257 17.93 18.22 -5.76
N LEU A 258 17.81 16.96 -5.36
CA LEU A 258 16.59 16.15 -5.45
C LEU A 258 16.00 15.94 -4.06
N ILE A 259 14.80 16.46 -3.81
CA ILE A 259 14.00 16.13 -2.63
C ILE A 259 12.99 15.07 -3.05
N ALA A 260 13.32 13.81 -2.78
CA ALA A 260 12.48 12.66 -3.09
C ALA A 260 11.52 12.41 -1.94
N SER A 261 10.34 13.05 -1.96
CA SER A 261 9.27 12.80 -0.99
C SER A 261 8.72 11.38 -1.12
N ASP A 262 8.87 10.78 -2.30
CA ASP A 262 8.56 9.38 -2.59
C ASP A 262 9.56 8.81 -3.60
N MET A 263 10.06 7.60 -3.34
CA MET A 263 11.08 6.97 -4.19
C MET A 263 10.50 6.47 -5.53
N VAL A 264 9.23 6.07 -5.59
CA VAL A 264 8.62 5.54 -6.82
C VAL A 264 8.64 6.60 -7.92
N VAL A 265 8.26 7.83 -7.58
CA VAL A 265 8.29 8.95 -8.52
C VAL A 265 9.72 9.41 -8.81
N ALA A 266 10.54 9.54 -7.77
CA ALA A 266 11.90 10.08 -7.90
C ALA A 266 12.84 9.15 -8.69
N ALA A 267 12.64 7.83 -8.62
CA ALA A 267 13.45 6.83 -9.34
C ALA A 267 13.00 6.60 -10.79
N ASN A 268 11.98 7.30 -11.29
CA ASN A 268 11.59 7.23 -12.70
C ASN A 268 12.70 7.76 -13.61
N ALA A 269 12.81 7.19 -14.79
CA ALA A 269 13.84 7.54 -15.77
C ALA A 269 13.88 9.03 -16.12
N ASP A 270 12.73 9.68 -16.25
CA ASP A 270 12.62 11.10 -16.56
C ASP A 270 13.20 12.00 -15.46
N GLN A 271 13.01 11.66 -14.18
CA GLN A 271 13.57 12.39 -13.04
C GLN A 271 15.07 12.12 -12.90
N LEU A 272 15.48 10.85 -13.06
CA LEU A 272 16.89 10.47 -13.00
C LEU A 272 17.71 11.10 -14.15
N ALA A 273 17.10 11.35 -15.30
CA ALA A 273 17.75 12.04 -16.42
C ALA A 273 18.13 13.51 -16.12
N LEU A 274 17.47 14.12 -15.13
CA LEU A 274 17.81 15.47 -14.67
C LEU A 274 19.03 15.48 -13.73
N ALA A 275 19.30 14.37 -13.05
CA ALA A 275 20.37 14.25 -12.09
C ALA A 275 21.75 14.18 -12.79
N HIS A 276 22.76 14.72 -12.11
CA HIS A 276 24.16 14.65 -12.52
C HIS A 276 24.94 13.79 -11.53
N ARG A 277 25.47 12.65 -12.03
CA ARG A 277 26.30 11.74 -11.23
C ARG A 277 27.51 12.47 -10.66
N GLY A 278 27.72 12.32 -9.36
CA GLY A 278 28.84 12.97 -8.67
C GLY A 278 28.59 14.42 -8.24
N HIS A 279 27.45 15.02 -8.59
CA HIS A 279 27.10 16.39 -8.18
C HIS A 279 25.76 16.49 -7.45
N THR A 280 24.70 15.90 -8.01
CA THR A 280 23.35 16.01 -7.42
C THR A 280 23.32 15.46 -5.99
N MET A 281 22.86 16.28 -5.04
CA MET A 281 22.51 15.79 -3.71
C MET A 281 21.07 15.31 -3.72
N THR A 282 20.83 14.12 -3.16
CA THR A 282 19.48 13.55 -3.03
C THR A 282 19.15 13.28 -1.57
N VAL A 283 18.06 13.88 -1.09
CA VAL A 283 17.43 13.56 0.20
C VAL A 283 16.16 12.77 -0.07
N ALA A 284 16.08 11.53 0.40
CA ALA A 284 15.01 10.61 0.00
C ALA A 284 14.26 10.02 1.19
N ASN A 285 12.93 10.11 1.14
CA ASN A 285 12.06 9.34 2.03
C ASN A 285 12.00 7.90 1.54
N THR A 286 12.50 6.97 2.35
CA THR A 286 12.55 5.54 2.01
C THR A 286 11.22 4.82 2.22
N LYS A 287 10.23 5.44 2.85
CA LYS A 287 8.90 4.87 2.97
C LYS A 287 8.19 4.89 1.61
N VAL A 288 8.01 3.73 1.03
CA VAL A 288 7.26 3.59 -0.22
C VAL A 288 5.77 3.69 0.05
N ALA A 289 5.09 4.59 -0.66
CA ALA A 289 3.63 4.69 -0.62
C ALA A 289 3.01 3.95 -1.83
N PRO A 290 1.90 3.21 -1.63
CA PRO A 290 1.21 2.54 -2.72
C PRO A 290 0.75 3.54 -3.78
N THR A 291 1.07 3.26 -5.04
CA THR A 291 0.60 4.03 -6.20
C THR A 291 -0.73 3.46 -6.73
N ALA A 292 -1.36 4.17 -7.68
CA ALA A 292 -2.55 3.64 -8.35
C ALA A 292 -2.27 2.30 -9.05
N GLU A 293 -1.07 2.12 -9.60
CA GLU A 293 -0.67 0.88 -10.26
C GLU A 293 -0.64 -0.32 -9.30
N PHE A 294 -0.26 -0.11 -8.04
CA PHE A 294 -0.33 -1.13 -6.99
C PHE A 294 -1.75 -1.66 -6.75
N VAL A 295 -2.76 -0.81 -6.93
CA VAL A 295 -4.16 -1.23 -6.80
C VAL A 295 -4.60 -2.09 -7.99
N LEU A 296 -4.11 -1.77 -9.19
CA LEU A 296 -4.46 -2.46 -10.43
C LEU A 296 -3.71 -3.80 -10.57
N LYS A 297 -2.44 -3.83 -10.17
CA LYS A 297 -1.59 -5.02 -10.25
C LYS A 297 -1.37 -5.60 -8.85
N GLN A 298 -2.10 -6.64 -8.50
CA GLN A 298 -2.04 -7.29 -7.18
C GLN A 298 -0.68 -7.92 -6.85
N THR A 299 0.09 -8.24 -7.89
CA THR A 299 1.43 -8.86 -7.80
C THR A 299 2.55 -7.83 -7.83
N LEU A 300 2.22 -6.53 -7.99
CA LEU A 300 3.24 -5.50 -8.04
C LEU A 300 3.94 -5.39 -6.69
N SER A 301 5.18 -5.81 -6.63
CA SER A 301 6.09 -5.50 -5.54
C SER A 301 6.99 -4.35 -5.98
N PHE A 302 7.03 -3.27 -5.20
CA PHE A 302 8.04 -2.25 -5.42
C PHE A 302 9.40 -2.82 -5.00
N ASP A 303 10.33 -2.90 -5.93
CA ASP A 303 11.71 -3.25 -5.61
C ASP A 303 12.39 -2.03 -4.97
N GLU A 304 12.19 -1.89 -3.64
CA GLU A 304 12.79 -0.81 -2.85
C GLU A 304 14.32 -0.77 -3.01
N LYS A 305 14.95 -1.94 -3.17
CA LYS A 305 16.40 -2.04 -3.35
C LYS A 305 16.83 -1.51 -4.71
N GLN A 306 16.05 -1.80 -5.76
CA GLN A 306 16.31 -1.30 -7.10
C GLN A 306 16.16 0.22 -7.16
N MET A 307 15.09 0.77 -6.57
CA MET A 307 14.88 2.22 -6.48
C MET A 307 15.96 2.91 -5.67
N ASP A 308 16.33 2.39 -4.49
CA ASP A 308 17.44 2.90 -3.68
C ASP A 308 18.75 2.89 -4.46
N SER A 309 19.06 1.77 -5.13
CA SER A 309 20.25 1.65 -5.97
C SER A 309 20.26 2.64 -7.14
N ALA A 310 19.11 2.86 -7.79
CA ALA A 310 19.00 3.80 -8.91
C ALA A 310 19.26 5.25 -8.46
N LEU A 311 18.61 5.69 -7.36
CA LEU A 311 18.82 7.00 -6.76
C LEU A 311 20.26 7.19 -6.30
N ARG A 312 20.85 6.21 -5.64
CA ARG A 312 22.24 6.23 -5.19
C ARG A 312 23.20 6.37 -6.36
N LYS A 313 22.99 5.65 -7.48
CA LYS A 313 23.84 5.72 -8.67
C LYS A 313 23.70 7.05 -9.42
N ALA A 314 22.56 7.71 -9.34
CA ALA A 314 22.31 8.99 -10.00
C ALA A 314 22.85 10.18 -9.21
N SER A 315 23.15 9.99 -7.92
CA SER A 315 23.52 11.05 -6.98
C SER A 315 25.03 11.09 -6.70
N GLY A 316 25.55 12.29 -6.43
CA GLY A 316 26.87 12.47 -5.83
C GLY A 316 26.83 12.27 -4.31
N THR A 317 25.77 12.76 -3.66
CA THR A 317 25.48 12.53 -2.24
C THR A 317 24.06 12.00 -2.10
N TYR A 318 23.89 10.91 -1.36
CA TYR A 318 22.58 10.27 -1.16
C TYR A 318 22.28 10.10 0.32
N LEU A 319 21.19 10.72 0.79
CA LEU A 319 20.74 10.77 2.18
C LEU A 319 19.37 10.10 2.31
N PRO A 320 19.31 8.76 2.43
CA PRO A 320 18.07 8.04 2.63
C PRO A 320 17.60 8.13 4.08
N VAL A 321 16.28 8.31 4.28
CA VAL A 321 15.69 8.40 5.61
C VAL A 321 14.23 7.95 5.56
N ASN A 322 13.74 7.24 6.58
CA ASN A 322 12.31 6.99 6.74
C ASN A 322 11.63 8.22 7.38
N ALA A 323 11.54 9.31 6.59
CA ALA A 323 11.01 10.58 7.07
C ALA A 323 9.55 10.51 7.51
N ALA A 324 8.75 9.67 6.85
CA ALA A 324 7.34 9.50 7.17
C ALA A 324 7.14 8.88 8.57
N ASP A 325 7.91 7.86 8.91
CA ASP A 325 7.86 7.21 10.22
C ASP A 325 8.34 8.15 11.35
N ILE A 326 9.44 8.87 11.10
CA ILE A 326 9.97 9.85 12.05
C ILE A 326 8.93 10.96 12.30
N ALA A 327 8.32 11.49 11.26
CA ALA A 327 7.30 12.53 11.35
C ALA A 327 6.06 12.05 12.12
N GLU A 328 5.63 10.82 11.88
CA GLU A 328 4.50 10.22 12.59
C GLU A 328 4.80 10.03 14.10
N LYS A 329 5.98 9.53 14.45
CA LYS A 329 6.42 9.35 15.84
C LYS A 329 6.62 10.67 16.59
N LEU A 330 7.15 11.68 15.93
CA LEU A 330 7.47 12.97 16.53
C LEU A 330 6.26 13.91 16.59
N LEU A 331 5.45 13.97 15.52
CA LEU A 331 4.41 14.98 15.31
C LEU A 331 3.00 14.39 15.17
N GLY A 332 2.90 13.06 15.00
CA GLY A 332 1.63 12.34 14.92
C GLY A 332 0.98 12.32 13.53
N ASP A 333 1.64 12.80 12.48
CA ASP A 333 1.17 12.70 11.09
C ASP A 333 2.36 12.67 10.12
N ALA A 334 2.37 11.69 9.21
CA ALA A 334 3.41 11.51 8.21
C ALA A 334 3.53 12.68 7.22
N ILE A 335 2.52 13.56 7.13
CA ILE A 335 2.56 14.74 6.24
C ILE A 335 3.73 15.68 6.53
N TYR A 336 4.20 15.72 7.78
CA TYR A 336 5.32 16.54 8.19
C TYR A 336 6.69 16.02 7.70
N ALA A 337 6.75 14.83 7.09
CA ALA A 337 7.94 14.32 6.43
C ALA A 337 8.52 15.31 5.40
N ASN A 338 7.66 16.09 4.75
CA ASN A 338 8.06 17.10 3.78
C ASN A 338 9.04 18.12 4.34
N MET A 339 8.67 18.73 5.46
CA MET A 339 9.52 19.77 6.09
C MET A 339 10.73 19.14 6.75
N LEU A 340 10.65 17.90 7.19
CA LEU A 340 11.81 17.15 7.67
C LEU A 340 12.86 16.95 6.56
N LEU A 341 12.43 16.57 5.34
CA LEU A 341 13.33 16.45 4.18
C LEU A 341 13.94 17.81 3.78
N VAL A 342 13.15 18.90 3.83
CA VAL A 342 13.64 20.26 3.60
C VAL A 342 14.69 20.63 4.64
N GLY A 343 14.48 20.31 5.92
CA GLY A 343 15.43 20.55 7.00
C GLY A 343 16.73 19.78 6.82
N MET A 344 16.66 18.53 6.34
CA MET A 344 17.85 17.74 5.99
C MET A 344 18.62 18.38 4.83
N ALA A 345 17.92 18.75 3.76
CA ALA A 345 18.53 19.41 2.60
C ALA A 345 19.20 20.74 2.99
N PHE A 346 18.55 21.52 3.85
CA PHE A 346 19.10 22.78 4.37
C PHE A 346 20.39 22.54 5.17
N GLN A 347 20.34 21.68 6.18
CA GLN A 347 21.49 21.44 7.07
C GLN A 347 22.67 20.81 6.33
N SER A 348 22.41 20.10 5.22
CA SER A 348 23.44 19.56 4.34
C SER A 348 24.02 20.58 3.35
N GLY A 349 23.63 21.87 3.44
CA GLY A 349 24.12 22.94 2.56
C GLY A 349 23.56 22.91 1.13
N ALA A 350 22.50 22.16 0.86
CA ALA A 350 21.95 21.99 -0.47
C ALA A 350 20.87 23.01 -0.86
N LEU A 351 20.54 23.94 0.02
CA LEU A 351 19.61 25.03 -0.25
C LEU A 351 20.29 26.39 -0.22
N PRO A 352 19.96 27.29 -1.16
CA PRO A 352 20.52 28.60 -1.23
C PRO A 352 19.73 29.68 -0.45
N VAL A 353 18.91 29.27 0.52
CA VAL A 353 18.05 30.14 1.34
C VAL A 353 18.32 29.92 2.82
N SER A 354 18.15 30.98 3.62
CA SER A 354 18.41 30.95 5.07
C SER A 354 17.32 30.17 5.83
N ASP A 355 17.65 29.68 7.03
CA ASP A 355 16.67 29.05 7.94
C ASP A 355 15.61 30.05 8.38
N TYR A 356 15.99 31.30 8.65
CA TYR A 356 15.05 32.38 8.93
C TYR A 356 14.03 32.56 7.80
N ALA A 357 14.48 32.56 6.55
CA ALA A 357 13.59 32.72 5.41
C ALA A 357 12.64 31.53 5.25
N ILE A 358 13.09 30.28 5.50
CA ILE A 358 12.26 29.09 5.45
C ILE A 358 11.21 29.14 6.57
N GLU A 359 11.60 29.46 7.81
CA GLU A 359 10.65 29.54 8.93
C GLU A 359 9.63 30.68 8.72
N THR A 360 10.07 31.84 8.22
CA THR A 360 9.17 32.95 7.84
C THR A 360 8.19 32.52 6.73
N ALA A 361 8.66 31.80 5.71
CA ALA A 361 7.78 31.27 4.65
C ALA A 361 6.74 30.28 5.19
N LEU A 362 7.10 29.46 6.19
CA LEU A 362 6.16 28.58 6.88
C LEU A 362 5.11 29.36 7.67
N GLU A 363 5.49 30.46 8.31
CA GLU A 363 4.56 31.35 9.02
C GLU A 363 3.57 32.00 8.04
N LEU A 364 4.06 32.53 6.93
CA LEU A 364 3.24 33.14 5.88
C LEU A 364 2.28 32.14 5.24
N ASN A 365 2.69 30.89 5.07
CA ASN A 365 1.82 29.82 4.56
C ASN A 365 0.66 29.50 5.52
N GLY A 366 0.79 29.74 6.82
CA GLY A 366 -0.26 29.66 7.83
C GLY A 366 -0.79 28.24 8.15
N ALA A 367 -0.30 27.20 7.47
CA ALA A 367 -0.77 25.83 7.66
C ALA A 367 0.08 25.09 8.69
N SER A 368 -0.52 24.71 9.84
CA SER A 368 0.17 23.94 10.91
C SER A 368 1.57 24.45 11.26
N VAL A 369 1.74 25.76 11.33
CA VAL A 369 3.02 26.47 11.43
C VAL A 369 3.97 25.84 12.44
N LYS A 370 3.55 25.70 13.70
CA LYS A 370 4.38 25.12 14.78
C LYS A 370 4.93 23.74 14.45
N ASN A 371 4.08 22.86 13.88
CA ASN A 371 4.51 21.49 13.57
C ASN A 371 5.44 21.46 12.35
N ASN A 372 5.22 22.32 11.34
CA ASN A 372 6.09 22.40 10.16
C ASN A 372 7.46 22.96 10.54
N ILE A 373 7.55 24.00 11.39
CA ILE A 373 8.82 24.50 11.91
C ILE A 373 9.52 23.41 12.73
N LYS A 374 8.79 22.72 13.62
CA LYS A 374 9.36 21.62 14.41
C LYS A 374 9.87 20.48 13.51
N ALA A 375 9.18 20.15 12.41
CA ALA A 375 9.63 19.17 11.43
C ALA A 375 10.88 19.61 10.68
N PHE A 376 10.93 20.86 10.24
CA PHE A 376 12.12 21.45 9.59
C PHE A 376 13.33 21.38 10.51
N ARG A 377 13.19 21.84 11.76
CA ARG A 377 14.24 21.78 12.79
C ARG A 377 14.68 20.34 13.09
N ALA A 378 13.73 19.39 13.19
CA ALA A 378 14.05 17.97 13.36
C ALA A 378 14.85 17.40 12.18
N GLY A 379 14.54 17.83 10.96
CA GLY A 379 15.31 17.48 9.77
C GLY A 379 16.76 18.01 9.82
N ARG A 380 16.96 19.19 10.36
CA ARG A 380 18.32 19.76 10.59
C ARG A 380 19.10 18.89 11.58
N VAL A 381 18.48 18.52 12.72
CA VAL A 381 19.11 17.63 13.70
C VAL A 381 19.45 16.29 13.07
N LEU A 382 18.53 15.73 12.28
CA LEU A 382 18.71 14.42 11.65
C LEU A 382 19.86 14.40 10.63
N ALA A 383 20.08 15.49 9.91
CA ALA A 383 21.20 15.60 8.97
C ALA A 383 22.56 15.78 9.67
N ALA A 384 22.59 16.49 10.80
CA ALA A 384 23.82 16.75 11.54
C ALA A 384 24.20 15.61 12.50
N ASP A 385 23.23 15.05 13.23
CA ASP A 385 23.42 13.98 14.20
C ASP A 385 22.17 13.08 14.26
N PRO A 386 22.06 12.10 13.33
CA PRO A 386 20.91 11.19 13.29
C PRO A 386 20.66 10.43 14.60
N GLU A 387 21.73 10.07 15.31
CA GLU A 387 21.61 9.24 16.52
C GLU A 387 20.91 9.98 17.65
N LYS A 388 21.15 11.28 17.82
CA LYS A 388 20.48 12.08 18.87
C LYS A 388 18.96 12.04 18.71
N LEU A 389 18.47 12.21 17.48
CA LEU A 389 17.03 12.19 17.23
C LEU A 389 16.46 10.76 17.31
N LEU A 390 17.10 9.79 16.65
CA LEU A 390 16.58 8.44 16.55
C LEU A 390 16.52 7.70 17.91
N LYS A 391 17.48 7.95 18.82
CA LYS A 391 17.49 7.40 20.18
C LYS A 391 16.37 7.96 21.06
N ALA A 392 15.91 9.19 20.77
CA ALA A 392 14.84 9.85 21.51
C ALA A 392 13.43 9.44 21.03
N LEU A 393 13.33 8.81 19.85
CA LEU A 393 12.06 8.35 19.31
C LEU A 393 11.67 6.97 19.88
N PRO A 394 10.36 6.70 20.03
CA PRO A 394 9.90 5.36 20.39
C PRO A 394 10.43 4.33 19.38
N SER A 395 11.14 3.32 19.90
CA SER A 395 11.59 2.20 19.06
C SER A 395 10.39 1.36 18.68
N GLU A 396 10.17 1.14 17.40
CA GLU A 396 9.30 0.04 16.97
C GLU A 396 10.01 -1.28 17.27
N ALA A 397 9.23 -2.27 17.72
CA ALA A 397 9.74 -3.63 17.75
C ALA A 397 10.19 -3.99 16.33
N LYS A 398 11.50 -4.07 16.11
CA LYS A 398 12.05 -4.51 14.82
C LYS A 398 11.36 -5.79 14.42
N GLN A 399 10.87 -5.86 13.20
CA GLN A 399 10.35 -7.12 12.67
C GLN A 399 11.43 -8.18 12.89
N ARG A 400 11.06 -9.25 13.58
CA ARG A 400 11.99 -10.35 13.87
C ARG A 400 12.40 -10.97 12.53
N VAL A 401 13.65 -10.79 12.17
CA VAL A 401 14.27 -11.52 11.06
C VAL A 401 14.60 -12.91 11.58
N PHE A 402 13.96 -13.91 11.01
CA PHE A 402 14.19 -15.29 11.37
C PHE A 402 15.37 -15.86 10.57
N THR A 403 16.22 -16.62 11.21
CA THR A 403 17.07 -17.60 10.51
C THR A 403 16.17 -18.70 9.94
N VAL A 404 16.71 -19.52 9.03
CA VAL A 404 15.94 -20.64 8.44
C VAL A 404 15.40 -21.58 9.53
N ASP A 405 16.23 -21.93 10.50
CA ASP A 405 15.86 -22.84 11.59
C ASP A 405 14.84 -22.21 12.56
N GLU A 406 15.02 -20.96 12.92
CA GLU A 406 14.03 -20.24 13.71
C GLU A 406 12.68 -20.16 12.99
N LYS A 407 12.69 -19.98 11.67
CA LYS A 407 11.47 -19.93 10.88
C LYS A 407 10.76 -21.27 10.84
N ILE A 408 11.49 -22.36 10.63
CA ILE A 408 10.95 -23.73 10.68
C ILE A 408 10.34 -24.02 12.06
N ALA A 409 11.04 -23.68 13.14
CA ALA A 409 10.56 -23.89 14.49
C ALA A 409 9.28 -23.06 14.78
N PHE A 410 9.26 -21.80 14.34
CA PHE A 410 8.11 -20.92 14.45
C PHE A 410 6.89 -21.48 13.70
N ASN A 411 7.06 -21.93 12.46
CA ASN A 411 5.99 -22.53 11.67
C ASN A 411 5.46 -23.82 12.31
N ALA A 412 6.34 -24.67 12.85
CA ALA A 412 5.95 -25.89 13.57
C ALA A 412 5.14 -25.59 14.85
N GLN A 413 5.53 -24.57 15.61
CA GLN A 413 4.76 -24.09 16.77
C GLN A 413 3.35 -23.64 16.37
N GLU A 414 3.23 -22.88 15.29
CA GLU A 414 1.93 -22.43 14.77
C GLU A 414 1.07 -23.60 14.28
N LEU A 415 1.65 -24.62 13.63
CA LEU A 415 0.93 -25.84 13.22
C LEU A 415 0.46 -26.68 14.41
N THR A 416 1.23 -26.72 15.50
CA THR A 416 0.78 -27.32 16.75
C THR A 416 -0.41 -26.57 17.34
N ALA A 417 -0.38 -25.24 17.30
CA ALA A 417 -1.51 -24.42 17.72
C ALA A 417 -2.72 -24.55 16.78
N TYR A 418 -2.48 -24.73 15.46
CA TYR A 418 -3.48 -24.92 14.42
C TYR A 418 -4.25 -26.23 14.61
N GLN A 419 -3.55 -27.35 14.83
CA GLN A 419 -4.17 -28.68 15.01
C GLN A 419 -3.57 -29.39 16.22
N ASP A 420 -2.41 -30.03 16.08
CA ASP A 420 -1.72 -30.80 17.12
C ASP A 420 -0.23 -31.01 16.79
N ALA A 421 0.50 -31.63 17.71
CA ALA A 421 1.93 -31.91 17.55
C ALA A 421 2.22 -32.92 16.42
N ALA A 422 1.33 -33.88 16.17
CA ALA A 422 1.52 -34.88 15.11
C ALA A 422 1.44 -34.22 13.72
N TYR A 423 0.53 -33.24 13.57
CA TYR A 423 0.43 -32.43 12.35
C TYR A 423 1.68 -31.58 12.10
N ALA A 424 2.20 -30.96 13.16
CA ALA A 424 3.46 -30.22 13.09
C ALA A 424 4.66 -31.15 12.76
N GLN A 425 4.66 -32.38 13.28
CA GLN A 425 5.73 -33.35 12.98
C GLN A 425 5.75 -33.76 11.51
N ARG A 426 4.57 -33.90 10.84
CA ARG A 426 4.48 -34.12 9.38
C ARG A 426 5.21 -33.02 8.60
N TYR A 427 5.02 -31.77 8.99
CA TYR A 427 5.72 -30.62 8.40
C TYR A 427 7.23 -30.71 8.65
N LEU A 428 7.66 -30.94 9.89
CA LEU A 428 9.07 -31.01 10.25
C LEU A 428 9.82 -32.12 9.49
N ASN A 429 9.19 -33.30 9.36
CA ASN A 429 9.78 -34.42 8.65
C ASN A 429 10.04 -34.12 7.16
N LEU A 430 9.11 -33.40 6.51
CA LEU A 430 9.26 -33.09 5.10
C LEU A 430 10.26 -31.95 4.88
N VAL A 431 10.17 -30.88 5.67
CA VAL A 431 11.11 -29.74 5.57
C VAL A 431 12.52 -30.17 5.96
N GLY A 432 12.69 -31.10 6.92
CA GLY A 432 13.98 -31.67 7.29
C GLY A 432 14.66 -32.37 6.10
N LYS A 433 13.93 -33.20 5.36
CA LYS A 433 14.44 -33.86 4.15
C LYS A 433 14.87 -32.86 3.09
N VAL A 434 14.08 -31.77 2.91
CA VAL A 434 14.44 -30.71 1.96
C VAL A 434 15.71 -29.98 2.41
N LYS A 435 15.84 -29.69 3.71
CA LYS A 435 17.03 -29.04 4.26
C LYS A 435 18.29 -29.86 4.05
N GLU A 436 18.24 -31.15 4.34
CA GLU A 436 19.36 -32.07 4.12
C GLU A 436 19.79 -32.13 2.62
N ALA A 437 18.79 -32.16 1.72
CA ALA A 437 19.07 -32.18 0.28
C ALA A 437 19.59 -30.83 -0.23
N ASP A 438 19.05 -29.70 0.27
CA ASP A 438 19.49 -28.35 -0.09
C ASP A 438 20.91 -28.06 0.43
N GLU A 439 21.28 -28.63 1.59
CA GLU A 439 22.66 -28.58 2.13
C GLU A 439 23.63 -29.38 1.24
N ALA A 440 23.20 -30.55 0.78
CA ALA A 440 24.03 -31.44 -0.02
C ALA A 440 24.22 -30.99 -1.49
N HIS A 441 23.20 -30.40 -2.11
CA HIS A 441 23.13 -30.12 -3.54
C HIS A 441 22.83 -28.63 -3.88
N GLY A 442 22.46 -27.82 -2.92
CA GLY A 442 22.16 -26.39 -3.12
C GLY A 442 23.40 -25.49 -3.09
N PRO A 443 23.23 -24.21 -3.44
CA PRO A 443 24.31 -23.21 -3.44
C PRO A 443 24.66 -22.65 -2.03
N GLY A 444 24.25 -23.30 -0.95
CA GLY A 444 24.52 -22.86 0.43
C GLY A 444 23.63 -21.70 0.92
N THR A 445 22.67 -21.24 0.14
CA THR A 445 21.79 -20.12 0.50
C THR A 445 20.50 -20.55 1.20
N PHE A 446 20.19 -21.82 1.24
CA PHE A 446 18.98 -22.43 1.79
C PHE A 446 17.66 -21.81 1.27
N ARG A 447 17.68 -21.23 0.04
CA ARG A 447 16.50 -20.61 -0.56
C ARG A 447 15.39 -21.62 -0.83
N LEU A 448 15.73 -22.84 -1.25
CA LEU A 448 14.77 -23.91 -1.47
C LEU A 448 14.11 -24.31 -0.15
N THR A 449 14.90 -24.57 0.88
CA THR A 449 14.43 -24.92 2.23
C THR A 449 13.47 -23.85 2.78
N GLN A 450 13.86 -22.58 2.69
CA GLN A 450 13.03 -21.46 3.15
C GLN A 450 11.71 -21.40 2.37
N THR A 451 11.76 -21.51 1.05
CA THR A 451 10.56 -21.48 0.19
C THR A 451 9.63 -22.64 0.52
N VAL A 452 10.13 -23.86 0.61
CA VAL A 452 9.30 -25.03 0.96
C VAL A 452 8.72 -24.90 2.37
N SER A 453 9.52 -24.45 3.33
CA SER A 453 9.03 -24.20 4.70
C SER A 453 7.84 -23.25 4.73
N ASP A 454 7.92 -22.13 4.02
CA ASP A 454 6.87 -21.12 4.01
C ASP A 454 5.63 -21.59 3.24
N MET A 455 5.81 -22.23 2.08
CA MET A 455 4.70 -22.67 1.22
C MET A 455 3.96 -23.88 1.78
N LEU A 456 4.69 -24.85 2.34
CA LEU A 456 4.06 -25.98 3.01
C LEU A 456 3.28 -25.54 4.24
N PHE A 457 3.86 -24.65 5.08
CA PHE A 457 3.15 -24.06 6.20
C PHE A 457 1.86 -23.36 5.76
N LYS A 458 1.93 -22.54 4.71
CA LYS A 458 0.78 -21.81 4.15
C LYS A 458 -0.35 -22.74 3.73
N LEU A 459 -0.02 -23.84 3.03
CA LEU A 459 -1.00 -24.83 2.60
C LEU A 459 -1.55 -25.64 3.79
N MET A 460 -0.71 -26.02 4.75
CA MET A 460 -1.11 -26.78 5.92
C MET A 460 -1.96 -25.95 6.90
N ALA A 461 -1.72 -24.64 7.00
CA ALA A 461 -2.44 -23.72 7.88
C ALA A 461 -3.57 -22.97 7.15
N TYR A 462 -4.32 -23.66 6.27
CA TYR A 462 -5.44 -23.05 5.55
C TYR A 462 -6.51 -22.52 6.50
N LYS A 463 -7.17 -21.43 6.10
CA LYS A 463 -8.09 -20.67 6.97
C LYS A 463 -9.51 -21.23 6.91
N ASP A 464 -9.71 -22.38 7.57
CA ASP A 464 -11.05 -22.92 7.77
C ASP A 464 -11.79 -22.20 8.92
N GLU A 465 -12.99 -22.64 9.20
CA GLU A 465 -13.87 -22.06 10.21
C GLU A 465 -13.25 -22.14 11.62
N TYR A 466 -12.55 -23.23 11.92
CA TYR A 466 -11.86 -23.41 13.21
C TYR A 466 -10.66 -22.47 13.34
N GLU A 467 -9.88 -22.30 12.27
CA GLU A 467 -8.72 -21.44 12.28
C GLU A 467 -9.12 -19.95 12.31
N VAL A 468 -10.11 -19.55 11.52
CA VAL A 468 -10.66 -18.17 11.60
C VAL A 468 -11.15 -17.90 13.02
N ALA A 469 -11.88 -18.84 13.63
CA ALA A 469 -12.35 -18.71 15.01
C ALA A 469 -11.20 -18.59 16.02
N ARG A 470 -10.15 -19.41 15.87
CA ARG A 470 -8.92 -19.34 16.72
C ARG A 470 -8.25 -17.97 16.63
N LEU A 471 -8.06 -17.48 15.42
CA LEU A 471 -7.35 -16.22 15.17
C LEU A 471 -8.12 -14.98 15.65
N TYR A 472 -9.45 -15.05 15.68
CA TYR A 472 -10.28 -14.00 16.28
C TYR A 472 -10.38 -14.10 17.80
N SER A 473 -10.13 -15.28 18.36
CA SER A 473 -10.12 -15.52 19.81
C SER A 473 -8.76 -15.25 20.44
N ASP A 474 -7.72 -15.05 19.64
CA ASP A 474 -6.36 -14.79 20.10
C ASP A 474 -6.31 -13.46 20.87
N PRO A 475 -5.77 -13.42 22.10
CA PRO A 475 -5.57 -12.18 22.85
C PRO A 475 -4.82 -11.10 22.08
N ALA A 476 -3.83 -11.48 21.27
CA ALA A 476 -3.05 -10.56 20.45
C ALA A 476 -3.91 -9.76 19.44
N PHE A 477 -5.03 -10.32 18.96
CA PHE A 477 -5.98 -9.59 18.13
C PHE A 477 -6.64 -8.43 18.90
N LYS A 478 -7.10 -8.69 20.14
CA LYS A 478 -7.71 -7.66 20.99
C LYS A 478 -6.70 -6.58 21.37
N GLU A 479 -5.46 -6.97 21.64
CA GLU A 479 -4.38 -6.05 21.94
C GLU A 479 -4.07 -5.13 20.76
N LYS A 480 -4.01 -5.66 19.53
CA LYS A 480 -3.82 -4.87 18.31
C LYS A 480 -4.91 -3.80 18.12
N ILE A 481 -6.16 -4.15 18.40
CA ILE A 481 -7.27 -3.18 18.37
C ILE A 481 -7.08 -2.15 19.48
N ALA A 482 -6.83 -2.60 20.73
CA ALA A 482 -6.65 -1.73 21.88
C ALA A 482 -5.45 -0.79 21.76
N GLN A 483 -4.41 -1.16 21.00
CA GLN A 483 -3.26 -0.29 20.72
C GLN A 483 -3.62 0.86 19.76
N ARG A 484 -4.58 0.65 18.85
CA ARG A 484 -4.91 1.61 17.79
C ARG A 484 -6.16 2.45 18.08
N PHE A 485 -7.10 1.93 18.89
CA PHE A 485 -8.40 2.55 19.11
C PHE A 485 -8.67 2.77 20.59
N GLU A 486 -9.31 3.91 20.90
CA GLU A 486 -9.82 4.25 22.23
C GLU A 486 -11.25 3.69 22.36
N ASP A 487 -11.52 2.93 23.44
CA ASP A 487 -12.85 2.41 23.81
C ASP A 487 -13.73 1.89 22.64
N PRO A 488 -13.29 0.86 21.92
CA PRO A 488 -14.08 0.29 20.83
C PRO A 488 -15.39 -0.30 21.40
N LYS A 489 -16.52 0.41 21.20
CA LYS A 489 -17.80 0.05 21.83
C LYS A 489 -18.43 -1.20 21.23
N LYS A 490 -18.36 -1.36 19.91
CA LYS A 490 -18.97 -2.50 19.21
C LYS A 490 -18.06 -2.95 18.07
N LEU A 491 -17.68 -4.21 18.11
CA LEU A 491 -16.96 -4.87 17.02
C LEU A 491 -17.95 -5.75 16.25
N LYS A 492 -17.89 -5.70 14.91
CA LYS A 492 -18.60 -6.64 14.04
C LYS A 492 -17.62 -7.28 13.07
N VAL A 493 -17.85 -8.54 12.74
CA VAL A 493 -17.05 -9.30 11.76
C VAL A 493 -17.93 -9.62 10.56
N HIS A 494 -17.39 -9.44 9.36
CA HIS A 494 -18.12 -9.73 8.12
C HIS A 494 -17.75 -11.12 7.59
N LEU A 495 -18.72 -12.04 7.61
CA LEU A 495 -18.53 -13.44 7.25
C LEU A 495 -19.52 -13.85 6.17
N ALA A 496 -19.14 -14.85 5.36
CA ALA A 496 -20.03 -15.59 4.46
C ALA A 496 -20.02 -17.08 4.86
N PRO A 497 -20.76 -17.48 5.91
CA PRO A 497 -20.75 -18.85 6.37
C PRO A 497 -21.26 -19.79 5.28
N PRO A 498 -20.70 -21.01 5.12
CA PRO A 498 -21.08 -21.95 4.08
C PRO A 498 -22.59 -22.30 4.05
N PHE A 499 -23.25 -22.34 5.21
CA PHE A 499 -24.69 -22.62 5.31
C PHE A 499 -25.58 -21.46 4.84
N LEU A 500 -25.03 -20.25 4.64
CA LEU A 500 -25.69 -19.08 4.07
C LEU A 500 -25.22 -18.76 2.65
N ALA A 501 -24.38 -19.59 2.05
CA ALA A 501 -23.81 -19.37 0.71
C ALA A 501 -24.85 -19.36 -0.42
N HIS A 502 -26.09 -19.81 -0.15
CA HIS A 502 -27.22 -19.68 -1.09
C HIS A 502 -27.65 -18.22 -1.33
N ARG A 503 -27.35 -17.30 -0.40
CA ARG A 503 -27.57 -15.85 -0.58
C ARG A 503 -26.44 -15.28 -1.43
N LYS A 504 -26.69 -15.23 -2.73
CA LYS A 504 -25.74 -14.66 -3.68
C LYS A 504 -26.09 -13.22 -3.99
N ASP A 505 -25.08 -12.41 -4.20
CA ASP A 505 -25.22 -11.07 -4.77
C ASP A 505 -25.72 -11.21 -6.22
N PRO A 506 -26.83 -10.56 -6.60
CA PRO A 506 -27.43 -10.70 -7.94
C PRO A 506 -26.50 -10.27 -9.08
N LYS A 507 -25.60 -9.29 -8.81
CA LYS A 507 -24.69 -8.72 -9.81
C LYS A 507 -23.41 -9.55 -9.97
N THR A 508 -22.82 -9.97 -8.85
CA THR A 508 -21.51 -10.64 -8.86
C THR A 508 -21.59 -12.15 -8.79
N GLY A 509 -22.77 -12.73 -8.47
CA GLY A 509 -22.95 -14.16 -8.22
C GLY A 509 -22.22 -14.68 -6.97
N ARG A 510 -21.49 -13.82 -6.26
CA ARG A 510 -20.70 -14.18 -5.07
C ARG A 510 -21.60 -14.33 -3.84
N PRO A 511 -21.28 -15.22 -2.88
CA PRO A 511 -22.01 -15.29 -1.62
C PRO A 511 -21.98 -13.93 -0.89
N GLN A 512 -23.12 -13.51 -0.35
CA GLN A 512 -23.21 -12.26 0.41
C GLN A 512 -22.57 -12.41 1.80
N LYS A 513 -21.74 -11.44 2.19
CA LYS A 513 -21.25 -11.34 3.56
C LYS A 513 -22.30 -10.73 4.47
N ILE A 514 -22.36 -11.23 5.70
CA ILE A 514 -23.25 -10.75 6.75
C ILE A 514 -22.40 -10.23 7.90
N ALA A 515 -22.81 -9.09 8.47
CA ALA A 515 -22.17 -8.51 9.64
C ALA A 515 -22.68 -9.21 10.92
N PHE A 516 -21.79 -9.83 11.66
CA PHE A 516 -22.08 -10.46 12.95
C PHE A 516 -21.62 -9.54 14.09
N GLY A 517 -22.49 -9.32 15.06
CA GLY A 517 -22.24 -8.49 16.22
C GLY A 517 -21.25 -9.10 17.22
N PRO A 518 -21.03 -8.44 18.39
CA PRO A 518 -20.02 -8.85 19.37
C PRO A 518 -20.13 -10.27 19.91
N TRP A 519 -21.32 -10.85 19.92
CA TRP A 519 -21.58 -12.23 20.37
C TRP A 519 -20.78 -13.27 19.58
N ILE A 520 -20.40 -12.97 18.34
CA ILE A 520 -19.65 -13.90 17.47
C ILE A 520 -18.30 -14.28 18.08
N PHE A 521 -17.67 -13.38 18.83
CA PHE A 521 -16.37 -13.65 19.47
C PHE A 521 -16.45 -14.73 20.55
N SER A 522 -17.60 -14.83 21.26
CA SER A 522 -17.87 -15.92 22.18
C SER A 522 -18.09 -17.23 21.43
N ALA A 523 -18.83 -17.19 20.32
CA ALA A 523 -19.02 -18.34 19.46
C ALA A 523 -17.68 -18.82 18.85
N PHE A 524 -16.80 -17.90 18.43
CA PHE A 524 -15.46 -18.24 17.95
C PHE A 524 -14.61 -18.90 19.05
N SER A 525 -14.62 -18.37 20.26
CA SER A 525 -13.88 -18.96 21.38
C SER A 525 -14.35 -20.39 21.72
N PHE A 526 -15.64 -20.67 21.50
CA PHE A 526 -16.18 -22.00 21.61
C PHE A 526 -15.78 -22.90 20.42
N LEU A 527 -15.97 -22.42 19.18
CA LEU A 527 -15.65 -23.16 17.96
C LEU A 527 -14.17 -23.53 17.86
N ALA A 528 -13.27 -22.64 18.26
CA ALA A 528 -11.82 -22.89 18.25
C ALA A 528 -11.39 -24.11 19.06
N LYS A 529 -12.18 -24.51 20.10
CA LYS A 529 -11.89 -25.72 20.90
C LYS A 529 -12.09 -27.01 20.12
N PHE A 530 -12.84 -26.97 19.03
CA PHE A 530 -13.13 -28.13 18.20
C PHE A 530 -12.14 -28.33 17.04
N LYS A 531 -11.00 -27.62 17.03
CA LYS A 531 -9.97 -27.76 15.99
C LYS A 531 -9.51 -29.22 15.76
N GLY A 532 -9.58 -30.07 16.78
CA GLY A 532 -9.24 -31.50 16.70
C GLY A 532 -10.24 -32.35 15.89
N MET A 533 -11.38 -31.79 15.49
CA MET A 533 -12.34 -32.46 14.57
C MET A 533 -11.91 -32.35 13.10
N ARG A 534 -11.02 -31.42 12.79
CA ARG A 534 -10.58 -31.13 11.42
C ARG A 534 -10.15 -32.37 10.66
N GLY A 535 -10.76 -32.57 9.48
CA GLY A 535 -10.46 -33.69 8.61
C GLY A 535 -10.96 -35.06 9.06
N LYS A 536 -11.65 -35.16 10.21
CA LYS A 536 -12.24 -36.41 10.66
C LYS A 536 -13.60 -36.65 9.99
N TRP A 537 -14.09 -37.90 10.05
CA TRP A 537 -15.33 -38.27 9.40
C TRP A 537 -16.58 -37.53 9.93
N TYR A 538 -16.54 -37.01 11.14
CA TYR A 538 -17.59 -36.23 11.79
C TYR A 538 -17.36 -34.71 11.72
N ASP A 539 -16.36 -34.26 10.97
CA ASP A 539 -16.10 -32.83 10.75
C ASP A 539 -17.22 -32.24 9.86
N PRO A 540 -18.06 -31.31 10.39
CA PRO A 540 -19.18 -30.77 9.63
C PRO A 540 -18.72 -29.86 8.48
N PHE A 541 -17.57 -29.18 8.62
CA PHE A 541 -17.02 -28.27 7.62
C PHE A 541 -16.12 -29.00 6.61
N GLY A 542 -15.42 -30.04 7.04
CA GLY A 542 -14.43 -30.76 6.26
C GLY A 542 -14.96 -31.49 5.02
N ARG A 543 -16.30 -31.60 4.88
CA ARG A 543 -16.95 -32.26 3.74
C ARG A 543 -17.22 -31.34 2.56
N THR A 544 -17.07 -30.01 2.74
CA THR A 544 -17.28 -29.05 1.66
C THR A 544 -16.25 -29.24 0.53
N ALA A 545 -16.61 -28.85 -0.69
CA ALA A 545 -15.71 -28.94 -1.84
C ALA A 545 -14.41 -28.15 -1.58
N GLU A 546 -14.53 -26.94 -1.04
CA GLU A 546 -13.41 -26.07 -0.71
C GLU A 546 -12.41 -26.75 0.24
N ARG A 547 -12.88 -27.38 1.33
CA ARG A 547 -12.01 -28.07 2.29
C ARG A 547 -11.37 -29.34 1.72
N LYS A 548 -12.05 -30.04 0.79
CA LYS A 548 -11.46 -31.15 0.06
C LYS A 548 -10.34 -30.67 -0.87
N THR A 549 -10.55 -29.59 -1.59
CA THR A 549 -9.54 -28.96 -2.46
C THR A 549 -8.32 -28.54 -1.66
N GLU A 550 -8.48 -27.89 -0.51
CA GLU A 550 -7.35 -27.46 0.34
C GLU A 550 -6.50 -28.65 0.82
N ARG A 551 -7.12 -29.75 1.21
CA ARG A 551 -6.38 -30.97 1.58
C ARG A 551 -5.69 -31.63 0.38
N ALA A 552 -6.33 -31.59 -0.79
CA ALA A 552 -5.72 -32.11 -2.02
C ALA A 552 -4.48 -31.30 -2.44
N LEU A 553 -4.51 -29.97 -2.27
CA LEU A 553 -3.38 -29.10 -2.54
C LEU A 553 -2.17 -29.41 -1.63
N ILE A 554 -2.38 -29.78 -0.37
CA ILE A 554 -1.29 -30.23 0.50
C ILE A 554 -0.63 -31.49 -0.08
N SER A 555 -1.43 -32.50 -0.43
CA SER A 555 -0.94 -33.77 -0.97
C SER A 555 -0.24 -33.59 -2.34
N GLN A 556 -0.78 -32.70 -3.18
CA GLN A 556 -0.16 -32.34 -4.45
C GLN A 556 1.21 -31.71 -4.22
N TYR A 557 1.30 -30.76 -3.28
CA TYR A 557 2.56 -30.09 -2.98
C TYR A 557 3.61 -31.02 -2.36
N GLU A 558 3.20 -31.99 -1.54
CA GLU A 558 4.10 -33.04 -1.06
C GLU A 558 4.66 -33.89 -2.22
N GLY A 559 3.84 -34.15 -3.25
CA GLY A 559 4.30 -34.78 -4.49
C GLY A 559 5.27 -33.90 -5.28
N ASP A 560 5.02 -32.59 -5.35
CA ASP A 560 5.94 -31.65 -6.01
C ASP A 560 7.29 -31.57 -5.27
N ILE A 561 7.28 -31.58 -3.93
CA ILE A 561 8.52 -31.63 -3.15
C ILE A 561 9.28 -32.93 -3.42
N ALA A 562 8.61 -34.08 -3.54
CA ALA A 562 9.28 -35.33 -3.88
C ALA A 562 9.94 -35.27 -5.27
N GLU A 563 9.30 -34.66 -6.27
CA GLU A 563 9.88 -34.44 -7.60
C GLU A 563 11.02 -33.44 -7.57
N ILE A 564 10.93 -32.36 -6.80
CA ILE A 564 12.01 -31.38 -6.58
C ILE A 564 13.25 -32.09 -6.00
N LEU A 565 13.07 -32.91 -4.96
CA LEU A 565 14.15 -33.63 -4.29
C LEU A 565 14.85 -34.61 -5.24
N LYS A 566 14.08 -35.25 -6.13
CA LYS A 566 14.64 -36.17 -7.14
C LYS A 566 15.50 -35.44 -8.17
N ARG A 567 15.11 -34.23 -8.58
CA ARG A 567 15.78 -33.42 -9.64
C ARG A 567 16.86 -32.49 -9.10
N LEU A 568 16.94 -32.29 -7.81
CA LEU A 568 17.87 -31.34 -7.20
C LEU A 568 19.34 -31.65 -7.49
N PRO A 569 19.80 -32.94 -7.52
CA PRO A 569 21.16 -33.29 -7.91
C PRO A 569 21.50 -32.95 -9.36
N ASP A 570 20.51 -32.91 -10.26
CA ASP A 570 20.70 -32.66 -11.69
C ASP A 570 20.95 -31.18 -12.03
N GLY A 571 20.80 -30.27 -11.04
CA GLY A 571 20.94 -28.84 -11.21
C GLY A 571 19.60 -28.13 -11.31
N HIS A 572 19.51 -27.02 -12.09
CA HIS A 572 18.31 -26.22 -12.30
C HIS A 572 17.69 -25.62 -11.00
N TYR A 573 18.54 -25.36 -9.99
CA TYR A 573 18.13 -24.88 -8.66
C TYR A 573 17.12 -23.73 -8.69
N GLY A 574 17.32 -22.77 -9.61
CA GLY A 574 16.41 -21.63 -9.78
C GLY A 574 14.99 -22.05 -10.14
N LEU A 575 14.83 -22.95 -11.13
CA LEU A 575 13.52 -23.45 -11.56
C LEU A 575 12.86 -24.30 -10.48
N LEU A 576 13.64 -25.08 -9.72
CA LEU A 576 13.12 -25.87 -8.60
C LEU A 576 12.61 -24.96 -7.45
N VAL A 577 13.29 -23.85 -7.17
CA VAL A 577 12.81 -22.84 -6.22
C VAL A 577 11.53 -22.17 -6.72
N GLU A 578 11.43 -21.86 -8.02
CA GLU A 578 10.21 -21.29 -8.61
C GLU A 578 9.04 -22.29 -8.55
N LEU A 579 9.27 -23.56 -8.83
CA LEU A 579 8.26 -24.62 -8.66
C LEU A 579 7.80 -24.72 -7.20
N ALA A 580 8.74 -24.73 -6.25
CA ALA A 580 8.43 -24.73 -4.83
C ALA A 580 7.61 -23.50 -4.38
N ARG A 581 7.75 -22.36 -5.08
CA ARG A 581 7.06 -21.11 -4.79
C ARG A 581 5.63 -21.02 -5.35
N VAL A 582 5.24 -21.91 -6.27
CA VAL A 582 3.91 -21.86 -6.92
C VAL A 582 2.74 -21.67 -5.94
N PRO A 583 2.71 -22.33 -4.75
CA PRO A 583 1.60 -22.11 -3.80
C PRO A 583 1.47 -20.67 -3.29
N ASP A 584 2.46 -19.81 -3.50
CA ASP A 584 2.32 -18.40 -3.13
C ASP A 584 1.21 -17.69 -3.91
N LEU A 585 0.89 -18.13 -5.11
CA LEU A 585 -0.22 -17.64 -5.92
C LEU A 585 -1.59 -18.00 -5.32
N ILE A 586 -1.69 -19.08 -4.54
CA ILE A 586 -2.95 -19.54 -3.94
C ILE A 586 -3.30 -18.67 -2.74
N ARG A 587 -4.04 -17.59 -2.99
CA ARG A 587 -4.43 -16.59 -1.99
C ARG A 587 -5.91 -16.30 -2.07
N GLY A 588 -6.52 -15.93 -0.94
CA GLY A 588 -7.92 -15.50 -0.87
C GLY A 588 -8.86 -16.55 -0.28
N PHE A 589 -10.15 -16.33 -0.47
CA PHE A 589 -11.24 -17.16 0.03
C PHE A 589 -12.27 -17.39 -1.08
N GLY A 590 -12.94 -18.55 -1.07
CA GLY A 590 -14.01 -18.88 -2.03
C GLY A 590 -13.60 -18.60 -3.48
N PRO A 591 -14.45 -17.91 -4.27
CA PRO A 591 -14.20 -17.69 -5.70
C PRO A 591 -12.84 -17.08 -6.02
N ILE A 592 -12.34 -16.16 -5.18
CA ILE A 592 -11.02 -15.54 -5.38
C ILE A 592 -9.89 -16.57 -5.24
N LYS A 593 -10.06 -17.52 -4.31
CA LYS A 593 -9.08 -18.59 -4.14
C LYS A 593 -9.14 -19.59 -5.29
N ASP A 594 -10.33 -19.88 -5.79
CA ASP A 594 -10.54 -20.79 -6.92
C ASP A 594 -9.86 -20.27 -8.18
N ASP A 595 -10.05 -18.98 -8.54
CA ASP A 595 -9.36 -18.30 -9.66
C ASP A 595 -7.82 -18.36 -9.51
N ASN A 596 -7.34 -18.20 -8.28
CA ASN A 596 -5.90 -18.24 -8.00
C ASN A 596 -5.32 -19.66 -8.01
N ILE A 597 -6.11 -20.68 -7.69
CA ILE A 597 -5.73 -22.10 -7.84
C ILE A 597 -5.55 -22.46 -9.32
N GLU A 598 -6.44 -21.97 -10.20
CA GLU A 598 -6.31 -22.19 -11.66
C GLU A 598 -5.00 -21.59 -12.19
N LYS A 599 -4.69 -20.34 -11.83
CA LYS A 599 -3.43 -19.67 -12.20
C LYS A 599 -2.21 -20.43 -11.67
N ALA A 600 -2.25 -20.89 -10.42
CA ALA A 600 -1.17 -21.67 -9.82
C ALA A 600 -0.98 -23.01 -10.54
N THR A 601 -2.07 -23.68 -10.91
CA THR A 601 -2.04 -24.94 -11.65
C THR A 601 -1.40 -24.79 -13.01
N GLU A 602 -1.75 -23.73 -13.74
CA GLU A 602 -1.14 -23.43 -15.04
C GLU A 602 0.35 -23.10 -14.93
N LYS A 603 0.74 -22.24 -13.96
CA LYS A 603 2.16 -21.95 -13.73
C LYS A 603 2.95 -23.20 -13.35
N ARG A 604 2.39 -24.07 -12.52
CA ARG A 604 2.98 -25.36 -12.16
C ARG A 604 3.24 -26.24 -13.39
N ARG A 605 2.23 -26.36 -14.27
CA ARG A 605 2.34 -27.13 -15.51
C ARG A 605 3.50 -26.64 -16.38
N VAL A 606 3.56 -25.31 -16.61
CA VAL A 606 4.62 -24.69 -17.41
C VAL A 606 6.02 -24.94 -16.82
N LEU A 607 6.18 -24.81 -15.51
CA LEU A 607 7.48 -25.05 -14.85
C LEU A 607 7.91 -26.51 -14.92
N LEU A 608 7.00 -27.46 -14.79
CA LEU A 608 7.32 -28.89 -14.95
C LEU A 608 7.74 -29.19 -16.38
N GLU A 609 7.05 -28.67 -17.40
CA GLU A 609 7.46 -28.82 -18.80
C GLU A 609 8.83 -28.21 -19.10
N GLN A 610 9.17 -27.08 -18.50
CA GLN A 610 10.49 -26.47 -18.61
C GLN A 610 11.58 -27.36 -17.99
N LEU A 611 11.30 -27.95 -16.83
CA LEU A 611 12.22 -28.89 -16.17
C LEU A 611 12.43 -30.17 -17.00
N ASP A 612 11.36 -30.68 -17.62
CA ASP A 612 11.46 -31.87 -18.49
C ASP A 612 12.31 -31.58 -19.73
N ARG A 613 12.11 -30.46 -20.41
CA ARG A 613 12.90 -30.04 -21.58
C ARG A 613 14.37 -29.79 -21.25
N SER A 614 14.68 -29.28 -20.07
CA SER A 614 16.05 -29.03 -19.63
C SER A 614 16.81 -30.32 -19.33
N ASN A 615 16.13 -31.43 -19.01
CA ASN A 615 16.72 -32.74 -18.80
C ASN A 615 16.97 -33.51 -20.14
N ASP A 616 16.20 -33.20 -21.21
CA ASP A 616 16.33 -33.86 -22.51
C ASP A 616 17.48 -33.34 -23.39
N GLY A 617 18.43 -32.55 -22.83
CA GLY A 617 19.73 -32.24 -23.48
C GLY A 617 19.66 -31.28 -24.66
N GLY A 618 18.67 -30.42 -24.76
CA GLY A 618 18.57 -29.37 -25.77
C GLY A 618 19.35 -28.11 -25.38
N SER A 619 20.62 -28.02 -25.79
CA SER A 619 21.35 -26.75 -25.83
C SER A 619 20.83 -25.94 -27.02
N ASP A 620 19.78 -25.14 -26.83
CA ASP A 620 19.58 -23.90 -27.60
C ASP A 620 18.34 -23.13 -27.06
N ASN A 621 18.60 -21.96 -26.66
CA ASN A 621 17.76 -20.75 -26.62
C ASN A 621 17.69 -20.00 -25.27
N LYS A 622 18.70 -19.17 -25.08
CA LYS A 622 18.68 -18.11 -24.04
C LYS A 622 17.71 -16.94 -24.38
N THR A 623 17.01 -16.99 -25.50
CA THR A 623 16.18 -15.88 -26.02
C THR A 623 14.67 -16.07 -25.77
N GLY A 624 14.19 -17.31 -25.61
CA GLY A 624 12.73 -17.55 -25.42
C GLY A 624 12.19 -17.35 -24.00
N THR A 625 13.07 -17.31 -23.01
CA THR A 625 12.68 -17.29 -21.59
C THR A 625 12.22 -15.90 -21.11
N LYS A 626 12.61 -14.83 -21.79
CA LYS A 626 12.22 -13.45 -21.44
C LYS A 626 10.83 -13.06 -21.95
N GLU A 627 10.48 -13.48 -23.15
CA GLU A 627 9.20 -13.12 -23.77
C GLU A 627 7.99 -13.84 -23.16
N PHE A 628 8.16 -15.06 -22.62
CA PHE A 628 7.06 -15.80 -21.97
C PHE A 628 6.81 -15.40 -20.52
N LEU A 629 7.81 -14.87 -19.84
CA LEU A 629 7.65 -14.34 -18.47
C LEU A 629 6.95 -12.97 -18.47
N GLU A 630 7.14 -12.16 -19.51
CA GLU A 630 6.44 -10.86 -19.69
C GLU A 630 4.98 -11.02 -20.15
N ALA A 631 4.60 -12.16 -20.73
CA ALA A 631 3.21 -12.42 -21.14
C ALA A 631 2.33 -13.03 -20.02
N ALA A 632 2.94 -13.47 -18.92
CA ALA A 632 2.26 -14.05 -17.76
C ALA A 632 2.20 -13.11 -16.53
N GLU A 633 2.82 -11.92 -16.62
CA GLU A 633 2.69 -10.79 -15.71
C GLU A 633 1.61 -9.79 -16.21
#